data_1ce7351db19df3e82b3dfbf6730e29fe
#
_entry.id   1ce7351db19df3e82b3dfbf6730e29fe
#
_cell.length_a   1.000
_cell.length_b   1.000
_cell.length_c   1.000
_cell.angle_alpha   90.00
_cell.angle_beta   90.00
_cell.angle_gamma   90.00
#
_symmetry.space_group_name_H-M   'P 1'
#
loop_
_entity.id
_entity.type
_entity.pdbx_description
1 polymer ?
#
loop_
_entity_poly.entity_id
_entity_poly.type
_entity_poly.pdbx_seq_one_letter_code
_entity_poly.pdbx_strand_id
1 'polypeptide(L)'
;MTHAASARHVFGAGIAAIGMTSLCLGFGSAHGQPSDRGEADRRPASQPLSSSDLSADQALQRMLELIRSSRSVADVTPASMQRAFGVQVKKVDSQQFGYGQRLPGNWAFGIMRQDVSGAGRVDLTFSPLPGMQPAPWSRCEPDFARFTARLESMGFARHSSYGEHDRWLYDVFERPGMRVEVYPLAAETRNDEAPAPACVQMVLMQ
;
A
#
# COMPACT_ATOMS: atom_id res chain seq x y z
N MET A 1 -16.05 -4.48 -42.52
CA MET A 1 -16.95 -5.38 -41.79
C MET A 1 -16.07 -6.40 -41.08
N THR A 2 -15.75 -6.17 -39.82
CA THR A 2 -15.09 -7.19 -38.95
C THR A 2 -15.40 -6.82 -37.51
N HIS A 3 -16.08 -7.75 -36.83
CA HIS A 3 -16.64 -7.60 -35.48
C HIS A 3 -15.54 -7.63 -34.42
N ALA A 4 -15.55 -6.66 -33.52
CA ALA A 4 -14.78 -6.68 -32.28
C ALA A 4 -15.59 -7.39 -31.18
N ALA A 5 -15.05 -8.46 -30.64
CA ALA A 5 -15.62 -9.21 -29.53
C ALA A 5 -15.25 -8.54 -28.18
N SER A 6 -16.29 -8.13 -27.47
CA SER A 6 -16.20 -7.58 -26.11
C SER A 6 -16.10 -8.72 -25.10
N ALA A 7 -14.98 -8.85 -24.40
CA ALA A 7 -14.82 -9.77 -23.27
C ALA A 7 -15.22 -9.06 -21.97
N ARG A 8 -16.36 -9.45 -21.40
CA ARG A 8 -16.80 -9.05 -20.05
C ARG A 8 -16.20 -10.01 -19.03
N HIS A 9 -15.32 -9.51 -18.18
CA HIS A 9 -14.87 -10.24 -16.99
C HIS A 9 -15.85 -10.04 -15.85
N VAL A 10 -16.49 -11.14 -15.48
CA VAL A 10 -17.36 -11.25 -14.31
C VAL A 10 -16.48 -11.58 -13.10
N PHE A 11 -16.44 -10.69 -12.11
CA PHE A 11 -15.84 -10.96 -10.81
C PHE A 11 -16.86 -11.68 -9.91
N GLY A 12 -16.61 -12.94 -9.62
CA GLY A 12 -17.37 -13.72 -8.65
C GLY A 12 -16.90 -13.45 -7.23
N ALA A 13 -17.78 -12.94 -6.39
CA ALA A 13 -17.57 -12.78 -4.96
C ALA A 13 -17.89 -14.11 -4.26
N GLY A 14 -16.91 -14.79 -3.69
CA GLY A 14 -17.07 -15.92 -2.78
C GLY A 14 -16.97 -15.48 -1.33
N ILE A 15 -18.11 -15.43 -0.62
CA ILE A 15 -18.17 -15.24 0.84
C ILE A 15 -18.25 -16.62 1.47
N ALA A 16 -17.22 -17.04 2.21
CA ALA A 16 -17.25 -18.20 3.07
C ALA A 16 -17.50 -17.76 4.51
N ALA A 17 -18.68 -18.06 5.03
CA ALA A 17 -19.04 -17.93 6.43
C ALA A 17 -18.49 -19.13 7.21
N ILE A 18 -17.69 -18.88 8.25
CA ILE A 18 -17.27 -19.89 9.22
C ILE A 18 -18.01 -19.62 10.52
N GLY A 19 -18.84 -20.60 10.90
CA GLY A 19 -19.66 -20.60 12.09
C GLY A 19 -18.85 -20.71 13.38
N MET A 20 -19.32 -19.98 14.38
CA MET A 20 -18.94 -20.13 15.79
C MET A 20 -19.77 -21.26 16.41
N THR A 21 -19.11 -22.20 17.04
CA THR A 21 -19.74 -23.08 18.04
C THR A 21 -19.16 -22.80 19.42
N SER A 22 -20.07 -22.44 20.30
CA SER A 22 -19.91 -22.18 21.72
C SER A 22 -20.06 -23.48 22.53
N LEU A 23 -19.57 -23.49 23.69
CA LEU A 23 -19.87 -24.18 24.96
C LEU A 23 -18.62 -24.84 25.58
N CYS A 24 -18.30 -24.43 26.79
CA CYS A 24 -18.59 -25.23 27.98
C CYS A 24 -18.24 -24.51 29.28
N LEU A 25 -19.19 -24.54 30.16
CA LEU A 25 -19.15 -24.16 31.58
C LEU A 25 -18.25 -25.12 32.37
N GLY A 26 -17.50 -24.58 33.35
CA GLY A 26 -16.82 -25.36 34.35
C GLY A 26 -16.57 -24.54 35.61
N PHE A 27 -17.47 -24.68 36.58
CA PHE A 27 -17.31 -24.21 37.95
C PHE A 27 -16.27 -25.05 38.70
N GLY A 28 -15.36 -24.41 39.46
CA GLY A 28 -14.47 -25.11 40.36
C GLY A 28 -13.84 -24.13 41.35
N SER A 29 -14.47 -23.97 42.51
CA SER A 29 -13.88 -23.27 43.65
C SER A 29 -12.94 -24.21 44.42
N ALA A 30 -11.76 -23.74 44.80
CA ALA A 30 -11.04 -24.25 45.96
C ALA A 30 -10.04 -23.22 46.49
N HIS A 31 -10.15 -22.97 47.76
CA HIS A 31 -9.33 -22.14 48.62
C HIS A 31 -7.88 -22.67 48.75
N GLY A 32 -6.95 -21.76 48.99
CA GLY A 32 -5.63 -22.10 49.49
C GLY A 32 -4.60 -20.97 49.31
N GLN A 33 -4.41 -20.13 50.34
CA GLN A 33 -3.22 -19.29 50.59
C GLN A 33 -2.39 -19.96 51.71
N PRO A 34 -1.12 -19.57 51.99
CA PRO A 34 -0.17 -18.63 51.35
C PRO A 34 1.28 -19.19 51.29
N SER A 35 2.18 -18.31 50.88
CA SER A 35 3.62 -18.22 51.21
C SER A 35 4.61 -18.48 50.08
N ASP A 36 5.22 -17.41 49.70
CA ASP A 36 6.58 -16.95 49.96
C ASP A 36 7.61 -17.16 48.84
N ARG A 37 8.17 -16.03 48.46
CA ARG A 37 9.50 -15.77 47.88
C ARG A 37 9.98 -16.55 46.66
N GLY A 38 9.93 -15.84 45.57
CA GLY A 38 10.64 -16.11 44.32
C GLY A 38 10.71 -14.87 43.45
N GLU A 39 11.47 -13.87 43.91
CA GLU A 39 11.91 -12.76 43.10
C GLU A 39 12.92 -13.32 42.10
N ALA A 40 12.42 -13.74 40.95
CA ALA A 40 13.21 -14.19 39.83
C ALA A 40 12.67 -13.62 38.55
N ASP A 41 13.42 -12.63 38.03
CA ASP A 41 13.65 -12.36 36.63
C ASP A 41 12.39 -12.17 35.79
N ARG A 42 11.67 -11.03 35.98
CA ARG A 42 10.78 -10.49 34.97
C ARG A 42 11.64 -9.97 33.82
N ARG A 43 12.06 -10.88 32.94
CA ARG A 43 12.39 -10.48 31.59
C ARG A 43 11.20 -9.65 31.08
N PRO A 44 11.41 -8.39 30.65
CA PRO A 44 10.35 -7.64 30.01
C PRO A 44 9.93 -8.48 28.80
N ALA A 45 8.69 -8.98 28.81
CA ALA A 45 8.08 -9.56 27.65
C ALA A 45 8.29 -8.55 26.52
N SER A 46 8.98 -8.98 25.47
CA SER A 46 9.17 -8.20 24.25
C SER A 46 7.79 -7.75 23.84
N GLN A 47 7.48 -6.48 24.06
CA GLN A 47 6.24 -5.89 23.59
C GLN A 47 6.19 -6.16 22.09
N PRO A 48 5.12 -6.75 21.55
CA PRO A 48 4.96 -6.81 20.11
C PRO A 48 5.07 -5.38 19.64
N LEU A 49 5.98 -5.12 18.70
CA LEU A 49 6.08 -3.83 18.02
C LEU A 49 4.67 -3.49 17.57
N SER A 50 4.04 -2.54 18.23
CA SER A 50 2.79 -1.97 17.78
C SER A 50 3.12 -1.45 16.38
N SER A 51 2.58 -2.10 15.35
CA SER A 51 2.64 -1.59 13.99
C SER A 51 1.89 -0.26 14.03
N SER A 52 2.63 0.83 14.22
CA SER A 52 2.04 2.16 14.14
C SER A 52 1.51 2.30 12.73
N ASP A 53 0.21 2.58 12.62
CA ASP A 53 -0.44 2.82 11.33
C ASP A 53 0.33 3.90 10.57
N LEU A 54 0.65 3.60 9.31
CA LEU A 54 1.34 4.55 8.45
C LEU A 54 0.35 5.60 7.94
N SER A 55 0.74 6.86 7.95
CA SER A 55 0.02 7.88 7.19
C SER A 55 0.24 7.70 5.67
N ALA A 56 -0.59 8.34 4.85
CA ALA A 56 -0.39 8.35 3.39
C ALA A 56 0.99 8.91 3.02
N ASP A 57 1.41 9.98 3.69
CA ASP A 57 2.71 10.62 3.47
C ASP A 57 3.87 9.67 3.82
N GLN A 58 3.75 8.97 4.94
CA GLN A 58 4.72 7.95 5.33
C GLN A 58 4.77 6.81 4.32
N ALA A 59 3.62 6.33 3.81
CA ALA A 59 3.59 5.28 2.80
C ALA A 59 4.33 5.71 1.51
N LEU A 60 4.15 6.95 1.06
CA LEU A 60 4.88 7.51 -0.09
C LEU A 60 6.38 7.63 0.18
N GLN A 61 6.79 8.09 1.36
CA GLN A 61 8.20 8.15 1.74
C GLN A 61 8.83 6.75 1.79
N ARG A 62 8.13 5.75 2.32
CA ARG A 62 8.58 4.36 2.36
C ARG A 62 8.68 3.74 0.96
N MET A 63 7.78 4.12 0.05
CA MET A 63 7.87 3.71 -1.35
C MET A 63 9.13 4.26 -2.03
N LEU A 64 9.46 5.53 -1.83
CA LEU A 64 10.72 6.12 -2.31
C LEU A 64 11.94 5.40 -1.73
N GLU A 65 11.91 5.00 -0.45
CA GLU A 65 12.98 4.23 0.16
C GLU A 65 13.12 2.84 -0.46
N LEU A 66 12.00 2.15 -0.73
CA LEU A 66 12.00 0.87 -1.42
C LEU A 66 12.59 1.00 -2.83
N ILE A 67 12.17 2.01 -3.61
CA ILE A 67 12.71 2.29 -4.95
C ILE A 67 14.20 2.58 -4.89
N ARG A 68 14.64 3.40 -3.93
CA ARG A 68 16.06 3.77 -3.77
C ARG A 68 16.94 2.57 -3.43
N SER A 69 16.44 1.67 -2.58
CA SER A 69 17.18 0.49 -2.10
C SER A 69 17.16 -0.70 -3.06
N SER A 70 16.36 -0.64 -4.14
CA SER A 70 16.23 -1.71 -5.14
C SER A 70 16.86 -1.30 -6.47
N ARG A 71 17.54 -2.22 -7.14
CA ARG A 71 18.06 -2.02 -8.51
C ARG A 71 17.05 -2.43 -9.56
N SER A 72 16.18 -3.36 -9.20
CA SER A 72 15.10 -3.88 -10.04
C SER A 72 13.95 -4.39 -9.16
N VAL A 73 12.80 -4.70 -9.76
CA VAL A 73 11.67 -5.32 -9.05
C VAL A 73 12.02 -6.69 -8.46
N ALA A 74 12.99 -7.41 -9.04
CA ALA A 74 13.44 -8.69 -8.51
C ALA A 74 14.06 -8.58 -7.11
N ASP A 75 14.61 -7.42 -6.74
CA ASP A 75 15.15 -7.17 -5.42
C ASP A 75 14.06 -6.97 -4.34
N VAL A 76 12.79 -6.79 -4.76
CA VAL A 76 11.68 -6.62 -3.84
C VAL A 76 11.20 -7.98 -3.35
N THR A 77 11.60 -8.32 -2.14
CA THR A 77 11.22 -9.52 -1.40
C THR A 77 10.30 -9.14 -0.23
N PRO A 78 9.59 -10.10 0.39
CA PRO A 78 8.85 -9.82 1.61
C PRO A 78 9.70 -9.13 2.68
N ALA A 79 10.96 -9.56 2.84
CA ALA A 79 11.87 -9.01 3.84
C ALA A 79 12.31 -7.57 3.50
N SER A 80 12.60 -7.25 2.23
CA SER A 80 12.96 -5.88 1.82
C SER A 80 11.77 -4.93 1.93
N MET A 81 10.57 -5.36 1.53
CA MET A 81 9.33 -4.59 1.68
C MET A 81 9.01 -4.33 3.17
N GLN A 82 9.09 -5.37 4.01
CA GLN A 82 8.88 -5.24 5.45
C GLN A 82 9.88 -4.28 6.09
N ARG A 83 11.15 -4.34 5.69
CA ARG A 83 12.18 -3.42 6.19
C ARG A 83 11.92 -1.97 5.75
N ALA A 84 11.56 -1.76 4.48
CA ALA A 84 11.29 -0.42 3.96
C ALA A 84 10.06 0.22 4.60
N PHE A 85 8.96 -0.53 4.74
CA PHE A 85 7.70 -0.02 5.26
C PHE A 85 7.59 -0.09 6.78
N GLY A 86 8.37 -0.93 7.46
CA GLY A 86 8.27 -1.14 8.91
C GLY A 86 7.00 -1.88 9.33
N VAL A 87 6.38 -2.63 8.43
CA VAL A 87 5.11 -3.33 8.63
C VAL A 87 5.25 -4.82 8.41
N GLN A 88 4.30 -5.61 8.92
CA GLN A 88 4.28 -7.04 8.70
C GLN A 88 3.62 -7.37 7.36
N VAL A 89 4.42 -7.82 6.41
CA VAL A 89 3.96 -8.19 5.06
C VAL A 89 3.26 -9.55 5.09
N LYS A 90 2.08 -9.64 4.50
CA LYS A 90 1.32 -10.88 4.32
C LYS A 90 1.64 -11.50 2.97
N LYS A 91 1.89 -12.80 2.95
CA LYS A 91 2.01 -13.59 1.72
C LYS A 91 0.63 -14.11 1.32
N VAL A 92 0.26 -13.95 0.06
CA VAL A 92 -0.90 -14.59 -0.56
C VAL A 92 -0.46 -15.93 -1.16
N ASP A 93 0.67 -15.92 -1.89
CA ASP A 93 1.36 -17.09 -2.42
C ASP A 93 2.88 -16.84 -2.53
N SER A 94 3.60 -17.65 -3.32
CA SER A 94 5.05 -17.53 -3.49
C SER A 94 5.48 -16.26 -4.25
N GLN A 95 4.60 -15.69 -5.07
CA GLN A 95 4.87 -14.57 -5.96
C GLN A 95 4.06 -13.31 -5.62
N GLN A 96 3.05 -13.46 -4.76
CA GLN A 96 2.19 -12.36 -4.35
C GLN A 96 2.26 -12.12 -2.86
N PHE A 97 2.65 -10.93 -2.47
CA PHE A 97 2.73 -10.51 -1.08
C PHE A 97 2.57 -8.99 -0.95
N GLY A 98 2.11 -8.55 0.18
CA GLY A 98 1.88 -7.12 0.39
C GLY A 98 1.37 -6.78 1.78
N TYR A 99 0.99 -5.52 1.91
CA TYR A 99 0.40 -4.94 3.11
C TYR A 99 -0.68 -3.95 2.71
N GLY A 100 -1.70 -3.79 3.54
CA GLY A 100 -2.73 -2.80 3.35
C GLY A 100 -3.34 -2.38 4.68
N GLN A 101 -3.75 -1.12 4.76
CA GLN A 101 -4.44 -0.57 5.92
C GLN A 101 -5.45 0.51 5.52
N ARG A 102 -6.39 0.77 6.43
CA ARG A 102 -7.32 1.88 6.32
C ARG A 102 -6.63 3.19 6.70
N LEU A 103 -7.02 4.26 6.03
CA LEU A 103 -6.62 5.62 6.32
C LEU A 103 -7.82 6.45 6.80
N PRO A 104 -7.61 7.58 7.48
CA PRO A 104 -8.67 8.52 7.78
C PRO A 104 -9.45 8.97 6.53
N GLY A 105 -10.69 9.41 6.72
CA GLY A 105 -11.50 9.95 5.62
C GLY A 105 -11.98 8.93 4.61
N ASN A 106 -12.19 7.67 5.01
CA ASN A 106 -12.69 6.59 4.15
C ASN A 106 -11.75 6.21 2.99
N TRP A 107 -10.45 6.38 3.20
CA TRP A 107 -9.41 5.94 2.31
C TRP A 107 -8.75 4.65 2.81
N ALA A 108 -8.03 3.99 1.93
CA ALA A 108 -7.09 2.92 2.23
C ALA A 108 -5.86 3.06 1.35
N PHE A 109 -4.73 2.52 1.80
CA PHE A 109 -3.63 2.24 0.90
C PHE A 109 -3.25 0.76 0.97
N GLY A 110 -2.68 0.28 -0.13
CA GLY A 110 -2.08 -1.03 -0.23
C GLY A 110 -0.77 -0.96 -0.98
N ILE A 111 0.21 -1.75 -0.53
CA ILE A 111 1.39 -2.07 -1.30
C ILE A 111 1.40 -3.55 -1.59
N MET A 112 1.55 -3.93 -2.86
CA MET A 112 1.51 -5.30 -3.32
C MET A 112 2.64 -5.57 -4.31
N ARG A 113 3.38 -6.65 -4.11
CA ARG A 113 4.23 -7.23 -5.15
C ARG A 113 3.51 -8.42 -5.75
N GLN A 114 3.45 -8.48 -7.06
CA GLN A 114 2.81 -9.55 -7.81
C GLN A 114 3.51 -9.76 -9.15
N ASP A 115 3.34 -10.94 -9.73
CA ASP A 115 3.75 -11.19 -11.10
C ASP A 115 2.57 -10.98 -12.03
N VAL A 116 2.76 -10.15 -13.06
CA VAL A 116 1.79 -9.87 -14.09
C VAL A 116 2.36 -10.31 -15.43
N SER A 117 1.77 -11.33 -16.03
CA SER A 117 2.24 -11.89 -17.31
C SER A 117 3.72 -12.29 -17.32
N GLY A 118 4.22 -12.81 -16.18
CA GLY A 118 5.61 -13.24 -16.03
C GLY A 118 6.61 -12.15 -15.69
N ALA A 119 6.14 -10.89 -15.51
CA ALA A 119 6.97 -9.78 -15.05
C ALA A 119 6.58 -9.38 -13.63
N GLY A 120 7.58 -9.21 -12.77
CA GLY A 120 7.36 -8.71 -11.41
C GLY A 120 6.89 -7.25 -11.43
N ARG A 121 5.93 -6.91 -10.55
CA ARG A 121 5.42 -5.56 -10.38
C ARG A 121 5.17 -5.26 -8.91
N VAL A 122 5.43 -4.04 -8.49
CA VAL A 122 5.07 -3.53 -7.17
C VAL A 122 4.14 -2.34 -7.34
N ASP A 123 2.97 -2.41 -6.72
CA ASP A 123 1.93 -1.38 -6.76
C ASP A 123 1.77 -0.77 -5.37
N LEU A 124 1.95 0.53 -5.21
CA LEU A 124 1.42 1.30 -4.08
C LEU A 124 0.20 2.06 -4.59
N THR A 125 -0.96 1.85 -3.98
CA THR A 125 -2.22 2.46 -4.43
C THR A 125 -3.00 3.03 -3.25
N PHE A 126 -3.53 4.24 -3.41
CA PHE A 126 -4.50 4.86 -2.53
C PHE A 126 -5.88 4.79 -3.17
N SER A 127 -6.87 4.26 -2.45
CA SER A 127 -8.22 4.07 -2.97
C SER A 127 -9.29 4.37 -1.91
N PRO A 128 -10.47 4.85 -2.33
CA PRO A 128 -11.62 4.92 -1.44
C PRO A 128 -11.99 3.54 -0.89
N LEU A 129 -12.50 3.51 0.33
CA LEU A 129 -13.09 2.29 0.87
C LEU A 129 -14.38 1.94 0.09
N PRO A 130 -14.59 0.66 -0.25
CA PRO A 130 -15.77 0.23 -1.02
C PRO A 130 -17.08 0.69 -0.37
N GLY A 131 -17.94 1.31 -1.19
CA GLY A 131 -19.27 1.78 -0.75
C GLY A 131 -19.25 3.01 0.17
N MET A 132 -18.09 3.64 0.38
CA MET A 132 -17.97 4.82 1.23
C MET A 132 -17.57 6.04 0.39
N GLN A 133 -18.13 7.21 0.75
CA GLN A 133 -17.71 8.48 0.17
C GLN A 133 -16.36 8.88 0.79
N PRO A 134 -15.28 9.05 0.00
CA PRO A 134 -14.00 9.49 0.52
C PRO A 134 -14.04 10.98 0.86
N ALA A 135 -13.36 11.37 1.93
CA ALA A 135 -13.09 12.77 2.20
C ALA A 135 -12.08 13.31 1.17
N PRO A 136 -12.23 14.56 0.72
CA PRO A 136 -11.24 15.19 -0.15
C PRO A 136 -9.86 15.22 0.49
N TRP A 137 -8.81 14.97 -0.28
CA TRP A 137 -7.44 15.17 0.18
C TRP A 137 -7.11 16.67 0.11
N SER A 138 -7.16 17.32 1.25
CA SER A 138 -6.89 18.76 1.36
C SER A 138 -5.39 19.08 1.34
N ARG A 139 -4.54 18.12 1.66
CA ARG A 139 -3.08 18.25 1.68
C ARG A 139 -2.41 16.90 1.50
N CYS A 140 -1.33 16.84 0.77
CA CYS A 140 -0.46 15.67 0.61
C CYS A 140 1.01 16.08 0.73
N GLU A 141 1.78 15.24 1.44
CA GLU A 141 3.21 15.46 1.67
C GLU A 141 3.97 14.12 1.58
N PRO A 142 4.78 13.86 0.55
CA PRO A 142 5.02 14.77 -0.57
C PRO A 142 3.83 14.85 -1.53
N ASP A 143 3.63 16.02 -2.12
CA ASP A 143 2.75 16.15 -3.28
C ASP A 143 3.39 15.48 -4.52
N PHE A 144 2.65 15.43 -5.62
CA PHE A 144 3.11 14.81 -6.86
C PHE A 144 4.44 15.40 -7.35
N ALA A 145 4.59 16.71 -7.35
CA ALA A 145 5.79 17.37 -7.84
C ALA A 145 7.02 17.05 -6.96
N ARG A 146 6.86 17.05 -5.66
CA ARG A 146 7.93 16.70 -4.71
C ARG A 146 8.28 15.22 -4.77
N PHE A 147 7.29 14.34 -4.92
CA PHE A 147 7.53 12.91 -5.09
C PHE A 147 8.34 12.63 -6.35
N THR A 148 7.93 13.20 -7.49
CA THR A 148 8.59 13.00 -8.78
C THR A 148 9.99 13.63 -8.83
N ALA A 149 10.21 14.80 -8.24
CA ALA A 149 11.53 15.41 -8.11
C ALA A 149 12.52 14.52 -7.32
N ARG A 150 12.03 13.74 -6.35
CA ARG A 150 12.89 12.77 -5.64
C ARG A 150 13.28 11.60 -6.52
N LEU A 151 12.41 11.12 -7.43
CA LEU A 151 12.78 10.10 -8.42
C LEU A 151 13.85 10.63 -9.38
N GLU A 152 13.70 11.86 -9.89
CA GLU A 152 14.71 12.50 -10.75
C GLU A 152 16.06 12.62 -10.01
N SER A 153 16.05 12.98 -8.73
CA SER A 153 17.28 13.04 -7.91
C SER A 153 17.95 11.67 -7.69
N MET A 154 17.23 10.56 -7.90
CA MET A 154 17.77 9.19 -7.87
C MET A 154 18.28 8.73 -9.25
N GLY A 155 18.35 9.62 -10.25
CA GLY A 155 18.86 9.34 -11.58
C GLY A 155 17.84 8.76 -12.56
N PHE A 156 16.55 8.88 -12.27
CA PHE A 156 15.52 8.53 -13.24
C PHE A 156 15.31 9.63 -14.27
N ALA A 157 15.21 9.24 -15.54
CA ALA A 157 14.73 10.11 -16.61
C ALA A 157 13.20 10.14 -16.60
N ARG A 158 12.60 11.33 -16.74
CA ARG A 158 11.14 11.54 -16.71
C ARG A 158 10.56 11.68 -18.09
N HIS A 159 9.43 11.04 -18.34
CA HIS A 159 8.59 11.17 -19.52
C HIS A 159 7.13 11.27 -19.11
N SER A 160 6.40 12.28 -19.62
CA SER A 160 4.95 12.39 -19.36
C SER A 160 4.16 11.58 -20.37
N SER A 161 3.13 10.88 -19.91
CA SER A 161 2.18 10.13 -20.72
C SER A 161 0.88 10.90 -20.86
N TYR A 162 0.40 11.02 -22.10
CA TYR A 162 -0.81 11.75 -22.45
C TYR A 162 -1.82 10.82 -23.10
N GLY A 163 -3.10 11.04 -22.82
CA GLY A 163 -4.22 10.38 -23.48
C GLY A 163 -4.81 11.25 -24.60
N GLU A 164 -6.06 10.97 -24.94
CA GLU A 164 -6.80 11.74 -25.93
C GLU A 164 -6.90 13.22 -25.52
N HIS A 165 -6.86 14.11 -26.51
CA HIS A 165 -6.92 15.57 -26.36
C HIS A 165 -5.80 16.14 -25.47
N ASP A 166 -4.59 15.57 -25.55
CA ASP A 166 -3.40 15.99 -24.79
C ASP A 166 -3.62 16.00 -23.26
N ARG A 167 -4.57 15.20 -22.78
CA ARG A 167 -4.82 15.07 -21.35
C ARG A 167 -3.68 14.29 -20.70
N TRP A 168 -2.96 14.96 -19.79
CA TRP A 168 -1.94 14.29 -18.99
C TRP A 168 -2.56 13.19 -18.12
N LEU A 169 -1.96 11.99 -18.13
CA LEU A 169 -2.43 10.81 -17.43
C LEU A 169 -1.54 10.45 -16.25
N TYR A 170 -0.25 10.33 -16.48
CA TYR A 170 0.76 9.96 -15.48
C TYR A 170 2.16 10.27 -16.03
N ASP A 171 3.14 10.21 -15.14
CA ASP A 171 4.54 10.31 -15.52
C ASP A 171 5.26 8.97 -15.36
N VAL A 172 6.16 8.73 -16.30
CA VAL A 172 7.04 7.55 -16.36
C VAL A 172 8.45 7.98 -16.00
N PHE A 173 9.10 7.22 -15.15
CA PHE A 173 10.46 7.40 -14.69
C PHE A 173 11.27 6.16 -14.99
N GLU A 174 12.38 6.29 -15.73
CA GLU A 174 13.18 5.17 -16.16
C GLU A 174 14.64 5.34 -15.80
N ARG A 175 15.23 4.25 -15.32
CA ARG A 175 16.69 4.07 -15.19
C ARG A 175 17.03 2.63 -15.54
N PRO A 176 18.30 2.28 -15.77
CA PRO A 176 18.67 0.89 -16.07
C PRO A 176 18.12 -0.09 -15.03
N GLY A 177 17.34 -1.06 -15.51
CA GLY A 177 16.74 -2.12 -14.67
C GLY A 177 15.46 -1.76 -13.91
N MET A 178 14.92 -0.53 -14.04
CA MET A 178 13.73 -0.13 -13.34
C MET A 178 12.91 0.92 -14.09
N ARG A 179 11.61 0.69 -14.16
CA ARG A 179 10.60 1.66 -14.60
C ARG A 179 9.64 1.93 -13.46
N VAL A 180 9.33 3.19 -13.22
CA VAL A 180 8.35 3.65 -12.22
C VAL A 180 7.32 4.53 -12.91
N GLU A 181 6.05 4.25 -12.72
CA GLU A 181 4.95 5.09 -13.19
C GLU A 181 4.28 5.75 -11.99
N VAL A 182 4.03 7.04 -12.06
CA VAL A 182 3.40 7.82 -10.98
C VAL A 182 2.12 8.44 -11.50
N TYR A 183 1.01 8.07 -10.90
CA TYR A 183 -0.34 8.51 -11.27
C TYR A 183 -0.80 9.59 -10.31
N PRO A 184 -1.27 10.74 -10.82
CA PRO A 184 -1.85 11.77 -9.97
C PRO A 184 -3.25 11.37 -9.50
N LEU A 185 -3.59 11.74 -8.29
CA LEU A 185 -4.97 11.82 -7.86
C LEU A 185 -5.58 13.05 -8.54
N ALA A 186 -6.61 12.85 -9.34
CA ALA A 186 -7.31 13.95 -10.00
C ALA A 186 -7.80 14.95 -8.94
N ALA A 187 -7.27 16.17 -8.99
CA ALA A 187 -7.81 17.25 -8.17
C ALA A 187 -9.22 17.57 -8.71
N GLU A 188 -10.22 17.59 -7.83
CA GLU A 188 -11.50 18.22 -8.15
C GLU A 188 -11.23 19.72 -8.29
N THR A 189 -11.06 20.18 -9.53
CA THR A 189 -10.95 21.61 -9.82
C THR A 189 -12.29 22.26 -9.53
N ARG A 190 -12.39 22.98 -8.42
CA ARG A 190 -13.42 24.00 -8.28
C ARG A 190 -13.09 25.12 -9.24
N ASN A 191 -14.08 25.47 -10.06
CA ASN A 191 -13.99 26.58 -10.99
C ASN A 191 -13.44 27.82 -10.26
N ASP A 192 -12.40 28.47 -10.84
CA ASP A 192 -11.78 29.74 -10.46
C ASP A 192 -10.66 29.75 -9.40
N GLU A 193 -10.23 28.61 -8.87
CA GLU A 193 -9.04 28.57 -8.01
C GLU A 193 -7.83 28.00 -8.77
N ALA A 194 -6.63 28.51 -8.46
CA ALA A 194 -5.39 27.93 -8.98
C ALA A 194 -5.38 26.42 -8.64
N PRO A 195 -5.03 25.55 -9.60
CA PRO A 195 -5.08 24.11 -9.37
C PRO A 195 -4.23 23.75 -8.16
N ALA A 196 -4.86 23.13 -7.17
CA ALA A 196 -4.13 22.62 -6.01
C ALA A 196 -3.07 21.63 -6.48
N PRO A 197 -1.90 21.56 -5.81
CA PRO A 197 -0.88 20.58 -6.15
C PRO A 197 -1.48 19.16 -6.13
N ALA A 198 -1.32 18.42 -7.22
CA ALA A 198 -1.83 17.07 -7.33
C ALA A 198 -1.20 16.17 -6.26
N CYS A 199 -1.99 15.30 -5.65
CA CYS A 199 -1.49 14.22 -4.81
C CYS A 199 -1.07 13.02 -5.66
N VAL A 200 -0.29 12.11 -5.10
CA VAL A 200 0.01 10.81 -5.72
C VAL A 200 -1.12 9.84 -5.40
N GLN A 201 -1.74 9.26 -6.41
CA GLN A 201 -2.75 8.21 -6.25
C GLN A 201 -2.16 6.82 -6.30
N MET A 202 -1.22 6.59 -7.23
CA MET A 202 -0.64 5.27 -7.44
C MET A 202 0.81 5.40 -7.92
N VAL A 203 1.62 4.45 -7.47
CA VAL A 203 3.01 4.27 -7.92
C VAL A 203 3.17 2.83 -8.35
N LEU A 204 3.52 2.61 -9.61
CA LEU A 204 3.86 1.29 -10.17
C LEU A 204 5.37 1.20 -10.37
N MET A 205 5.99 0.13 -9.91
CA MET A 205 7.40 -0.18 -10.10
C MET A 205 7.51 -1.50 -10.88
N GLN A 206 8.22 -1.46 -12.00
CA GLN A 206 8.38 -2.58 -12.95
C GLN A 206 9.85 -2.82 -13.28
#